data_a51c8c5e7385f87479ca3d82fa88027f
#
_entry.id   a51c8c5e7385f87479ca3d82fa88027f
#
_cell.length_a   1.000
_cell.length_b   1.000
_cell.length_c   1.000
_cell.angle_alpha   90.00
_cell.angle_beta   90.00
_cell.angle_gamma   90.00
#
_symmetry.space_group_name_H-M   'P 1'
#
loop_
_entity.id
_entity.type
_entity.pdbx_description
1 polymer ?
#
loop_
_entity_poly.entity_id
_entity_poly.type
_entity_poly.pdbx_seq_one_letter_code
_entity_poly.pdbx_strand_id
1 'polypeptide(L)'
;FDTFEGNADGCYLYSRHSSPSNLYLGQALAAMEGTEAANVSASGMGSISSVLLQLCGQGDHIVSSRTIYGGTYAFLKNFIPKFGINTSFVDITDLEKVRASIKPNTKVLYCESVSNPLLEVADIKELAKIAKEYKLKLVVDNTFSPLQIISLITIRLTNQNCCT
;
A
#
# COMPACT_ATOMS: atom_id res chain seq x y z
N PHE A 1 -5.03 33.97 6.84
CA PHE A 1 -5.30 33.95 8.30
C PHE A 1 -6.10 32.70 8.68
N ASP A 2 -7.20 32.39 7.98
CA ASP A 2 -8.09 31.25 8.32
C ASP A 2 -7.35 29.91 8.46
N THR A 3 -6.32 29.66 7.63
CA THR A 3 -5.52 28.43 7.73
C THR A 3 -4.72 28.35 9.02
N PHE A 4 -4.23 29.50 9.56
CA PHE A 4 -3.51 29.56 10.82
C PHE A 4 -4.43 29.45 12.04
N GLU A 5 -5.70 29.76 11.86
CA GLU A 5 -6.75 29.62 12.89
C GLU A 5 -7.41 28.24 12.89
N GLY A 6 -6.92 27.30 12.07
CA GLY A 6 -7.43 25.94 11.99
C GLY A 6 -8.62 25.76 11.03
N ASN A 7 -9.05 26.81 10.34
CA ASN A 7 -10.11 26.75 9.33
C ASN A 7 -9.50 26.42 7.97
N ALA A 8 -9.01 25.20 7.80
CA ALA A 8 -8.29 24.78 6.59
C ALA A 8 -9.22 24.38 5.43
N ASP A 9 -10.52 24.27 5.66
CA ASP A 9 -11.48 23.84 4.63
C ASP A 9 -11.56 24.87 3.49
N GLY A 10 -11.14 24.43 2.30
CA GLY A 10 -11.11 25.29 1.11
C GLY A 10 -9.93 26.26 1.01
N CYS A 11 -9.00 26.25 1.96
CA CYS A 11 -7.82 27.10 1.98
C CYS A 11 -6.57 26.34 1.53
N TYR A 12 -5.83 26.90 0.57
CA TYR A 12 -4.57 26.36 0.07
C TYR A 12 -3.42 27.30 0.38
N LEU A 13 -2.58 26.91 1.33
CA LEU A 13 -1.47 27.76 1.77
C LEU A 13 -0.28 27.65 0.82
N TYR A 14 0.09 26.44 0.45
CA TYR A 14 1.28 26.17 -0.36
C TYR A 14 1.20 24.77 -1.00
N SER A 15 1.60 24.66 -2.26
CA SER A 15 1.42 23.42 -3.06
C SER A 15 2.11 22.17 -2.49
N ARG A 16 3.15 22.34 -1.68
CA ARG A 16 3.81 21.22 -0.98
C ARG A 16 2.91 20.59 0.08
N HIS A 17 2.05 21.38 0.72
CA HIS A 17 1.10 20.89 1.72
C HIS A 17 -0.18 20.41 1.05
N SER A 18 -0.75 21.23 0.19
CA SER A 18 -1.97 20.91 -0.55
C SER A 18 -2.12 21.86 -1.75
N SER A 19 -2.66 21.35 -2.84
CA SER A 19 -3.06 22.17 -3.98
C SER A 19 -4.41 21.70 -4.51
N PRO A 20 -5.20 22.59 -5.11
CA PRO A 20 -6.48 22.23 -5.73
C PRO A 20 -6.34 21.09 -6.75
N SER A 21 -5.29 21.12 -7.56
CA SER A 21 -5.04 20.11 -8.58
C SER A 21 -4.78 18.73 -8.00
N ASN A 22 -3.95 18.63 -6.95
CA ASN A 22 -3.67 17.35 -6.29
C ASN A 22 -4.90 16.82 -5.56
N LEU A 23 -5.67 17.70 -4.91
CA LEU A 23 -6.92 17.32 -4.27
C LEU A 23 -7.93 16.79 -5.28
N TYR A 24 -8.13 17.52 -6.39
CA TYR A 24 -9.05 17.09 -7.45
C TYR A 24 -8.63 15.74 -8.05
N LEU A 25 -7.34 15.56 -8.35
CA LEU A 25 -6.81 14.29 -8.85
C LEU A 25 -7.05 13.15 -7.84
N GLY A 26 -6.76 13.40 -6.56
CA GLY A 26 -7.02 12.41 -5.50
C GLY A 26 -8.50 12.04 -5.43
N GLN A 27 -9.40 13.02 -5.44
CA GLN A 27 -10.85 12.78 -5.44
C GLN A 27 -11.32 11.99 -6.66
N ALA A 28 -10.80 12.33 -7.84
CA ALA A 28 -11.14 11.61 -9.07
C ALA A 28 -10.66 10.14 -9.01
N LEU A 29 -9.43 9.89 -8.56
CA LEU A 29 -8.90 8.54 -8.38
C LEU A 29 -9.70 7.76 -7.32
N ALA A 30 -10.01 8.38 -6.19
CA ALA A 30 -10.82 7.76 -5.15
C ALA A 30 -12.21 7.36 -5.69
N ALA A 31 -12.85 8.23 -6.48
CA ALA A 31 -14.14 7.94 -7.10
C ALA A 31 -14.05 6.80 -8.13
N MET A 32 -12.99 6.77 -8.94
CA MET A 32 -12.77 5.71 -9.95
C MET A 32 -12.50 4.35 -9.29
N GLU A 33 -11.74 4.34 -8.20
CA GLU A 33 -11.46 3.15 -7.40
C GLU A 33 -12.57 2.85 -6.38
N GLY A 34 -13.55 3.77 -6.15
CA GLY A 34 -14.62 3.72 -5.13
C GLY A 34 -14.05 3.62 -3.71
N THR A 35 -12.86 4.14 -3.46
CA THR A 35 -12.22 4.20 -2.15
C THR A 35 -12.70 5.41 -1.35
N GLU A 36 -12.46 5.38 -0.05
CA GLU A 36 -12.81 6.49 0.86
C GLU A 36 -12.03 7.77 0.52
N ALA A 37 -10.74 7.62 0.18
CA ALA A 37 -9.86 8.73 -0.15
C ALA A 37 -8.67 8.25 -1.01
N ALA A 38 -8.02 9.21 -1.68
CA ALA A 38 -6.73 8.99 -2.32
C ALA A 38 -5.80 10.18 -2.06
N ASN A 39 -4.52 9.91 -1.92
CA ASN A 39 -3.48 10.91 -1.77
C ASN A 39 -2.50 10.83 -2.94
N VAL A 40 -2.08 11.98 -3.45
CA VAL A 40 -1.18 12.08 -4.60
C VAL A 40 0.24 12.37 -4.11
N SER A 41 1.19 11.56 -4.54
CA SER A 41 2.62 11.76 -4.26
C SER A 41 3.42 12.05 -5.53
N ALA A 42 4.66 12.52 -5.37
CA ALA A 42 5.53 12.87 -6.48
C ALA A 42 6.14 11.66 -7.21
N SER A 43 6.05 10.45 -6.64
CA SER A 43 6.60 9.23 -7.24
C SER A 43 5.99 7.97 -6.62
N GLY A 44 6.00 6.85 -7.38
CA GLY A 44 5.57 5.55 -6.88
C GLY A 44 6.36 5.10 -5.64
N MET A 45 7.70 5.25 -5.65
CA MET A 45 8.51 4.95 -4.45
C MET A 45 8.19 5.86 -3.28
N GLY A 46 7.80 7.12 -3.54
CA GLY A 46 7.31 8.03 -2.50
C GLY A 46 6.02 7.52 -1.87
N SER A 47 5.07 7.03 -2.68
CA SER A 47 3.83 6.40 -2.19
C SER A 47 4.12 5.15 -1.37
N ILE A 48 4.90 4.20 -1.93
CA ILE A 48 5.22 2.93 -1.27
C ILE A 48 5.92 3.17 0.08
N SER A 49 6.96 4.01 0.10
CA SER A 49 7.71 4.28 1.33
C SER A 49 6.86 4.99 2.38
N SER A 50 6.03 5.96 1.98
CA SER A 50 5.14 6.67 2.91
C SER A 50 4.13 5.73 3.55
N VAL A 51 3.49 4.86 2.76
CA VAL A 51 2.50 3.89 3.27
C VAL A 51 3.17 2.91 4.24
N LEU A 52 4.30 2.32 3.86
CA LEU A 52 4.95 1.31 4.70
C LEU A 52 5.52 1.89 6.00
N LEU A 53 6.11 3.09 5.96
CA LEU A 53 6.59 3.78 7.16
C LEU A 53 5.45 4.32 8.04
N GLN A 54 4.27 4.60 7.48
CA GLN A 54 3.08 4.95 8.25
C GLN A 54 2.49 3.74 8.98
N LEU A 55 2.52 2.56 8.36
CA LEU A 55 1.91 1.35 8.89
C LEU A 55 2.80 0.55 9.83
N CYS A 56 4.12 0.73 9.74
CA CYS A 56 5.12 -0.04 10.48
C CYS A 56 6.08 0.86 11.25
N GLY A 57 6.41 0.46 12.45
CA GLY A 57 7.42 1.08 13.31
C GLY A 57 8.52 0.11 13.73
N GLN A 58 9.38 0.57 14.63
CA GLN A 58 10.45 -0.26 15.19
C GLN A 58 9.90 -1.53 15.84
N GLY A 59 10.44 -2.67 15.47
CA GLY A 59 10.04 -3.98 15.96
C GLY A 59 8.95 -4.66 15.13
N ASP A 60 8.32 -3.96 14.19
CA ASP A 60 7.29 -4.52 13.33
C ASP A 60 7.87 -5.36 12.18
N HIS A 61 6.99 -6.17 11.57
CA HIS A 61 7.35 -7.10 10.53
C HIS A 61 6.42 -6.95 9.32
N ILE A 62 7.00 -7.11 8.12
CA ILE A 62 6.31 -7.12 6.83
C ILE A 62 6.49 -8.49 6.18
N VAL A 63 5.41 -9.07 5.67
CA VAL A 63 5.46 -10.17 4.71
C VAL A 63 5.31 -9.58 3.32
N SER A 64 6.29 -9.79 2.45
CA SER A 64 6.31 -9.25 1.09
C SER A 64 6.41 -10.35 0.06
N SER A 65 5.80 -10.16 -1.11
CA SER A 65 6.14 -10.97 -2.27
C SER A 65 7.65 -10.92 -2.53
N ARG A 66 8.23 -12.06 -2.91
CA ARG A 66 9.65 -12.17 -3.32
C ARG A 66 9.90 -11.57 -4.70
N THR A 67 8.87 -11.60 -5.56
CA THR A 67 8.92 -11.06 -6.92
C THR A 67 8.23 -9.71 -6.90
N ILE A 68 9.00 -8.64 -6.82
CA ILE A 68 8.56 -7.25 -6.80
C ILE A 68 9.57 -6.36 -7.51
N TYR A 69 9.16 -5.15 -7.82
CA TYR A 69 10.02 -4.12 -8.39
C TYR A 69 11.34 -3.97 -7.60
N GLY A 70 12.47 -3.90 -8.31
CA GLY A 70 13.79 -3.86 -7.71
C GLY A 70 14.00 -2.70 -6.73
N GLY A 71 13.39 -1.54 -6.97
CA GLY A 71 13.44 -0.40 -6.05
C GLY A 71 12.73 -0.69 -4.72
N THR A 72 11.56 -1.32 -4.77
CA THR A 72 10.82 -1.74 -3.58
C THR A 72 11.56 -2.85 -2.83
N TYR A 73 12.12 -3.82 -3.56
CA TYR A 73 12.95 -4.86 -2.94
C TYR A 73 14.16 -4.26 -2.20
N ALA A 74 14.89 -3.35 -2.85
CA ALA A 74 16.03 -2.69 -2.23
C ALA A 74 15.62 -1.86 -1.01
N PHE A 75 14.49 -1.17 -1.06
CA PHE A 75 13.92 -0.45 0.07
C PHE A 75 13.61 -1.37 1.25
N LEU A 76 12.88 -2.47 1.01
CA LEU A 76 12.50 -3.43 2.04
C LEU A 76 13.69 -4.21 2.61
N LYS A 77 14.72 -4.49 1.81
CA LYS A 77 15.87 -5.29 2.22
C LYS A 77 16.96 -4.47 2.90
N ASN A 78 17.22 -3.26 2.41
CA ASN A 78 18.43 -2.51 2.78
C ASN A 78 18.14 -1.21 3.55
N PHE A 79 16.96 -0.61 3.35
CA PHE A 79 16.66 0.69 3.93
C PHE A 79 15.78 0.58 5.17
N ILE A 80 14.63 -0.09 5.08
CA ILE A 80 13.65 -0.18 6.17
C ILE A 80 14.17 -0.92 7.43
N PRO A 81 15.12 -1.89 7.33
CA PRO A 81 15.73 -2.49 8.52
C PRO A 81 16.51 -1.51 9.39
N LYS A 82 16.98 -0.38 8.85
CA LYS A 82 17.63 0.69 9.62
C LYS A 82 16.68 1.36 10.62
N PHE A 83 15.38 1.22 10.42
CA PHE A 83 14.32 1.68 11.31
C PHE A 83 13.79 0.57 12.23
N GLY A 84 14.47 -0.58 12.27
CA GLY A 84 14.07 -1.72 13.09
C GLY A 84 12.87 -2.49 12.57
N ILE A 85 12.50 -2.32 11.29
CA ILE A 85 11.41 -3.04 10.64
C ILE A 85 11.99 -4.18 9.81
N ASN A 86 11.49 -5.39 9.99
CA ASN A 86 11.99 -6.59 9.32
C ASN A 86 11.02 -7.06 8.23
N THR A 87 11.55 -7.64 7.16
CA THR A 87 10.74 -8.16 6.05
C THR A 87 11.08 -9.63 5.77
N SER A 88 10.03 -10.46 5.63
CA SER A 88 10.12 -11.81 5.06
C SER A 88 9.62 -11.79 3.63
N PHE A 89 10.44 -12.28 2.70
CA PHE A 89 10.09 -12.40 1.29
C PHE A 89 9.60 -13.81 1.00
N VAL A 90 8.40 -13.94 0.43
CA VAL A 90 7.73 -15.21 0.19
C VAL A 90 7.23 -15.32 -1.24
N ASP A 91 6.98 -16.52 -1.69
CA ASP A 91 6.22 -16.78 -2.90
C ASP A 91 4.76 -16.44 -2.64
N ILE A 92 4.29 -15.34 -3.23
CA ILE A 92 2.94 -14.83 -2.97
C ILE A 92 1.84 -15.70 -3.58
N THR A 93 2.18 -16.57 -4.52
CA THR A 93 1.26 -17.52 -5.14
C THR A 93 1.03 -18.76 -4.27
N ASP A 94 1.93 -19.02 -3.32
CA ASP A 94 1.82 -20.10 -2.34
C ASP A 94 1.23 -19.57 -1.02
N LEU A 95 -0.08 -19.65 -0.90
CA LEU A 95 -0.83 -19.10 0.24
C LEU A 95 -0.44 -19.74 1.58
N GLU A 96 -0.01 -21.01 1.56
CA GLU A 96 0.45 -21.70 2.78
C GLU A 96 1.78 -21.13 3.26
N LYS A 97 2.71 -20.85 2.34
CA LYS A 97 3.97 -20.16 2.69
C LYS A 97 3.72 -18.73 3.18
N VAL A 98 2.74 -18.03 2.60
CA VAL A 98 2.33 -16.71 3.09
C VAL A 98 1.89 -16.81 4.55
N ARG A 99 0.98 -17.75 4.87
CA ARG A 99 0.49 -17.97 6.26
C ARG A 99 1.62 -18.33 7.22
N ALA A 100 2.49 -19.26 6.82
CA ALA A 100 3.64 -19.71 7.63
C ALA A 100 4.66 -18.60 7.92
N SER A 101 4.70 -17.55 7.09
CA SER A 101 5.62 -16.43 7.26
C SER A 101 5.09 -15.30 8.14
N ILE A 102 3.82 -15.36 8.54
CA ILE A 102 3.21 -14.37 9.43
C ILE A 102 3.70 -14.60 10.85
N LYS A 103 4.18 -13.54 11.47
CA LYS A 103 4.68 -13.52 12.86
C LYS A 103 3.75 -12.70 13.74
N PRO A 104 3.83 -12.82 15.07
CA PRO A 104 2.99 -12.02 15.99
C PRO A 104 3.13 -10.50 15.82
N ASN A 105 4.29 -10.05 15.37
CA ASN A 105 4.60 -8.64 15.09
C ASN A 105 4.41 -8.25 13.62
N THR A 106 3.84 -9.09 12.77
CA THR A 106 3.51 -8.73 11.39
C THR A 106 2.40 -7.70 11.37
N LYS A 107 2.59 -6.62 10.58
CA LYS A 107 1.60 -5.55 10.39
C LYS A 107 1.10 -5.48 8.96
N VAL A 108 1.96 -5.77 8.00
CA VAL A 108 1.68 -5.57 6.57
C VAL A 108 1.93 -6.86 5.79
N LEU A 109 1.01 -7.14 4.88
CA LEU A 109 1.18 -8.06 3.76
C LEU A 109 1.28 -7.22 2.48
N TYR A 110 2.43 -7.26 1.79
CA TYR A 110 2.73 -6.46 0.61
C TYR A 110 2.85 -7.33 -0.63
N CYS A 111 2.20 -6.94 -1.72
CA CYS A 111 2.36 -7.56 -3.03
C CYS A 111 2.17 -6.56 -4.16
N GLU A 112 2.58 -6.94 -5.36
CA GLU A 112 2.16 -6.31 -6.61
C GLU A 112 0.98 -7.09 -7.20
N SER A 113 0.03 -6.43 -7.83
CA SER A 113 -1.09 -7.10 -8.51
C SER A 113 -0.59 -8.00 -9.63
N VAL A 114 0.36 -7.48 -10.42
CA VAL A 114 1.14 -8.20 -11.44
C VAL A 114 2.60 -7.87 -11.18
N SER A 115 3.39 -8.88 -10.87
CA SER A 115 4.77 -8.68 -10.40
C SER A 115 5.74 -8.24 -11.50
N ASN A 116 6.72 -7.44 -11.13
CA ASN A 116 7.84 -7.06 -11.97
C ASN A 116 9.12 -7.81 -11.51
N PRO A 117 9.84 -8.60 -12.33
CA PRO A 117 9.67 -8.72 -13.79
C PRO A 117 8.93 -9.98 -14.26
N LEU A 118 8.51 -10.89 -13.38
CA LEU A 118 8.06 -12.22 -13.76
C LEU A 118 6.58 -12.29 -14.20
N LEU A 119 5.83 -11.19 -14.06
CA LEU A 119 4.40 -11.09 -14.40
C LEU A 119 3.54 -12.16 -13.66
N GLU A 120 3.96 -12.55 -12.48
CA GLU A 120 3.16 -13.40 -11.59
C GLU A 120 1.96 -12.60 -11.09
N VAL A 121 0.76 -13.16 -11.20
CA VAL A 121 -0.49 -12.52 -10.77
C VAL A 121 -0.81 -12.94 -9.34
N ALA A 122 -0.96 -11.98 -8.44
CA ALA A 122 -1.34 -12.24 -7.06
C ALA A 122 -2.84 -12.51 -6.94
N ASP A 123 -3.22 -13.56 -6.18
CA ASP A 123 -4.61 -13.76 -5.78
C ASP A 123 -4.97 -12.80 -4.64
N ILE A 124 -5.24 -11.54 -5.00
CA ILE A 124 -5.53 -10.46 -4.04
C ILE A 124 -6.72 -10.82 -3.16
N LYS A 125 -7.71 -11.55 -3.69
CA LYS A 125 -8.90 -11.95 -2.94
C LYS A 125 -8.56 -12.91 -1.79
N GLU A 126 -7.73 -13.90 -2.05
CA GLU A 126 -7.30 -14.84 -1.00
C GLU A 126 -6.30 -14.17 -0.04
N LEU A 127 -5.38 -13.33 -0.55
CA LEU A 127 -4.46 -12.56 0.30
C LEU A 127 -5.21 -11.62 1.25
N ALA A 128 -6.30 -11.05 0.81
CA ALA A 128 -7.14 -10.22 1.65
C ALA A 128 -7.88 -10.99 2.75
N LYS A 129 -8.30 -12.22 2.47
CA LYS A 129 -8.86 -13.12 3.51
C LYS A 129 -7.79 -13.40 4.57
N ILE A 130 -6.56 -13.71 4.15
CA ILE A 130 -5.43 -13.92 5.06
C ILE A 130 -5.16 -12.65 5.87
N ALA A 131 -5.06 -11.49 5.22
CA ALA A 131 -4.83 -10.23 5.91
C ALA A 131 -5.91 -9.95 6.97
N LYS A 132 -7.18 -10.21 6.65
CA LYS A 132 -8.29 -10.05 7.60
C LYS A 132 -8.20 -11.04 8.77
N GLU A 133 -7.90 -12.31 8.49
CA GLU A 133 -7.77 -13.37 9.50
C GLU A 133 -6.70 -13.01 10.54
N TYR A 134 -5.54 -12.54 10.07
CA TYR A 134 -4.41 -12.17 10.91
C TYR A 134 -4.39 -10.69 11.33
N LYS A 135 -5.43 -9.92 11.01
CA LYS A 135 -5.54 -8.47 11.30
C LYS A 135 -4.39 -7.62 10.73
N LEU A 136 -3.89 -8.01 9.56
CA LEU A 136 -2.86 -7.30 8.83
C LEU A 136 -3.46 -6.23 7.92
N LYS A 137 -2.65 -5.25 7.53
CA LYS A 137 -2.94 -4.36 6.40
C LYS A 137 -2.43 -5.01 5.11
N LEU A 138 -3.31 -5.17 4.12
CA LEU A 138 -2.91 -5.57 2.77
C LEU A 138 -2.56 -4.31 1.98
N VAL A 139 -1.33 -4.25 1.48
CA VAL A 139 -0.83 -3.17 0.61
C VAL A 139 -0.56 -3.77 -0.76
N VAL A 140 -1.20 -3.24 -1.78
CA VAL A 140 -1.08 -3.74 -3.16
C VAL A 140 -0.55 -2.62 -4.05
N ASP A 141 0.58 -2.86 -4.70
CA ASP A 141 1.07 -2.03 -5.78
C ASP A 141 0.39 -2.44 -7.08
N ASN A 142 -0.47 -1.57 -7.60
CA ASN A 142 -1.27 -1.84 -8.80
C ASN A 142 -0.70 -1.16 -10.07
N THR A 143 0.59 -0.87 -10.11
CA THR A 143 1.25 -0.13 -11.20
C THR A 143 1.04 -0.77 -12.57
N PHE A 144 1.07 -2.10 -12.66
CA PHE A 144 0.98 -2.82 -13.94
C PHE A 144 -0.45 -3.16 -14.37
N SER A 145 -1.44 -2.87 -13.56
CA SER A 145 -2.82 -3.18 -13.92
C SER A 145 -3.66 -1.92 -14.03
N PRO A 146 -4.31 -1.68 -15.17
CA PRO A 146 -5.23 -0.55 -15.30
C PRO A 146 -6.48 -0.77 -14.43
N LEU A 147 -7.05 0.33 -13.93
CA LEU A 147 -8.21 0.34 -13.05
C LEU A 147 -9.43 -0.43 -13.61
N GLN A 148 -9.57 -0.48 -14.93
CA GLN A 148 -10.68 -1.20 -15.59
C GLN A 148 -10.52 -2.74 -15.55
N ILE A 149 -9.31 -3.25 -15.32
CA ILE A 149 -9.02 -4.70 -15.33
C ILE A 149 -8.97 -5.25 -13.92
N ILE A 150 -8.26 -4.58 -13.03
CA ILE A 150 -8.23 -4.91 -11.60
C ILE A 150 -8.68 -3.68 -10.83
N SER A 151 -9.98 -3.54 -10.65
CA SER A 151 -10.50 -2.67 -9.61
C SER A 151 -10.32 -3.42 -8.29
N LEU A 152 -9.46 -2.91 -7.43
CA LEU A 152 -9.26 -3.45 -6.09
C LEU A 152 -10.54 -3.41 -5.24
N ILE A 153 -11.57 -2.73 -5.70
CA ILE A 153 -12.91 -2.61 -5.09
C ILE A 153 -13.90 -3.63 -5.58
N THR A 154 -13.78 -4.11 -6.82
CA THR A 154 -14.59 -5.26 -7.27
C THR A 154 -14.23 -6.50 -6.43
N ILE A 155 -13.06 -6.50 -5.83
CA ILE A 155 -12.68 -7.37 -4.73
C ILE A 155 -13.09 -6.68 -3.42
N ARG A 156 -14.37 -6.39 -3.27
CA ARG A 156 -14.94 -5.72 -2.08
C ARG A 156 -14.54 -6.48 -0.83
N LEU A 157 -13.41 -6.08 -0.30
CA LEU A 157 -13.01 -6.42 1.06
C LEU A 157 -13.88 -5.56 1.96
N THR A 158 -15.02 -6.14 2.32
CA THR A 158 -15.83 -5.58 3.39
C THR A 158 -14.94 -5.39 4.61
N ASN A 159 -14.69 -4.13 4.93
CA ASN A 159 -14.02 -3.54 6.09
C ASN A 159 -12.54 -3.17 5.96
N GLN A 160 -12.32 -1.88 5.69
CA GLN A 160 -11.34 -0.97 6.35
C GLN A 160 -9.84 -1.34 6.42
N ASN A 161 -9.32 -2.34 5.72
CA ASN A 161 -7.93 -2.75 5.90
C ASN A 161 -7.09 -2.79 4.62
N CYS A 162 -7.58 -2.27 3.49
CA CYS A 162 -6.82 -2.22 2.25
C CYS A 162 -6.32 -0.78 2.00
N CYS A 163 -5.01 -0.61 1.84
CA CYS A 163 -4.39 0.62 1.36
C CYS A 163 -3.87 0.36 -0.05
N THR A 164 -4.34 1.13 -1.02
CA THR A 164 -3.85 1.16 -2.42
C THR A 164 -2.90 2.32 -2.64
#